data_6d3520a613de2d9b29215f4f37b17d9a
#
_entry.id   6d3520a613de2d9b29215f4f37b17d9a
#
_cell.length_a   1.000
_cell.length_b   1.000
_cell.length_c   1.000
_cell.angle_alpha   90.00
_cell.angle_beta   90.00
_cell.angle_gamma   90.00
#
_symmetry.space_group_name_H-M   'P 1'
#
loop_
_entity.id
_entity.type
_entity.pdbx_description
1 polymer ?
#
loop_
_entity_poly.entity_id
_entity_poly.type
_entity_poly.pdbx_seq_one_letter_code
_entity_poly.pdbx_strand_id
1 'polypeptide(L)'
;MNIARRVITGWSAAGFLSLVCLVSSGQAQPTADQVLTDAGLSAGDRQSVMAGEFVNVSVKGVSERDLAFAIAFFVKTPPETIVKQIVAGELITADEQVKAYGELSGEGSAANFAKLTLTADEAKALANAKAGDKLNMSASEIAAFKALAGGTTQAVQEQLHRMLLARYQAYRASGLSGIAAYDRGGGKTSDPAADLRKASEASRGLQKYMPGFRKVLLDYPKATLPGMQEKFFWLKSLIHDEMTYVLAHVLVAADGPARVIARREYYVSTGYNAEQTVGGFLPVKDGTVVITSIHAFTDQVTGMGGGMKRGIGSKVMASKMKDIYEAARKRSQTLR
;
A
#
# COMPACT_ATOMS: atom_id res chain seq x y z
N MET A 1 -42.71 67.97 -12.89
CA MET A 1 -41.95 69.14 -13.42
C MET A 1 -40.59 68.66 -13.87
N ASN A 2 -40.43 68.67 -15.16
CA ASN A 2 -39.21 68.81 -15.98
C ASN A 2 -38.01 67.79 -15.82
N ILE A 3 -37.85 66.97 -16.84
CA ILE A 3 -37.09 67.17 -18.11
C ILE A 3 -35.59 67.07 -17.85
N ALA A 4 -34.78 66.23 -18.46
CA ALA A 4 -34.39 65.86 -19.81
C ALA A 4 -33.33 64.80 -19.78
N ARG A 5 -33.39 63.74 -20.59
CA ARG A 5 -32.76 63.55 -21.90
C ARG A 5 -31.27 63.88 -22.03
N ARG A 6 -30.47 62.80 -22.30
CA ARG A 6 -29.57 62.59 -23.48
C ARG A 6 -28.62 61.42 -23.18
N VAL A 7 -28.65 60.31 -23.85
CA VAL A 7 -28.09 59.92 -25.15
C VAL A 7 -26.59 60.24 -25.24
N ILE A 8 -25.77 59.21 -25.40
CA ILE A 8 -24.82 59.01 -26.53
C ILE A 8 -23.88 57.85 -26.25
N THR A 9 -23.94 56.87 -27.16
CA THR A 9 -22.87 56.08 -27.86
C THR A 9 -21.91 55.32 -26.99
N GLY A 10 -21.88 54.01 -26.96
CA GLY A 10 -21.41 53.12 -28.01
C GLY A 10 -19.88 53.04 -28.05
N TRP A 11 -19.31 52.02 -27.34
CA TRP A 11 -18.03 51.49 -27.75
C TRP A 11 -18.02 49.98 -27.52
N SER A 12 -18.00 49.27 -28.63
CA SER A 12 -17.74 47.83 -28.72
C SER A 12 -16.28 47.57 -28.36
N ALA A 13 -16.04 46.95 -27.21
CA ALA A 13 -14.77 46.34 -26.92
C ALA A 13 -14.92 44.83 -27.19
N ALA A 14 -14.52 44.41 -28.39
CA ALA A 14 -14.30 43.01 -28.71
C ALA A 14 -13.17 42.49 -27.80
N GLY A 15 -13.56 41.87 -26.68
CA GLY A 15 -12.62 41.13 -25.85
C GLY A 15 -12.15 39.88 -26.60
N PHE A 16 -10.92 39.91 -27.10
CA PHE A 16 -10.19 38.72 -27.53
C PHE A 16 -10.10 37.76 -26.33
N LEU A 17 -10.96 36.75 -26.33
CA LEU A 17 -10.76 35.55 -25.48
C LEU A 17 -9.55 34.81 -26.08
N SER A 18 -8.35 35.13 -25.57
CA SER A 18 -7.17 34.31 -25.81
C SER A 18 -7.40 32.97 -25.13
N LEU A 19 -7.87 32.02 -25.94
CA LEU A 19 -7.89 30.59 -25.56
C LEU A 19 -6.41 30.17 -25.44
N VAL A 20 -5.85 30.30 -24.25
CA VAL A 20 -4.56 29.69 -23.92
C VAL A 20 -4.79 28.18 -23.94
N CYS A 21 -4.62 27.59 -25.11
CA CYS A 21 -4.36 26.16 -25.23
C CYS A 21 -3.07 25.90 -24.45
N LEU A 22 -3.19 25.46 -23.21
CA LEU A 22 -2.13 24.76 -22.50
C LEU A 22 -1.86 23.48 -23.31
N VAL A 23 -0.98 23.60 -24.29
CA VAL A 23 -0.35 22.46 -24.93
C VAL A 23 0.47 21.81 -23.82
N SER A 24 -0.14 20.88 -23.10
CA SER A 24 0.61 19.90 -22.32
C SER A 24 1.60 19.31 -23.31
N SER A 25 2.88 19.58 -23.13
CA SER A 25 3.97 18.92 -23.86
C SER A 25 3.79 17.43 -23.60
N GLY A 26 3.15 16.75 -24.55
CA GLY A 26 2.89 15.32 -24.49
C GLY A 26 4.22 14.58 -24.57
N GLN A 27 4.84 14.36 -23.43
CA GLN A 27 5.87 13.32 -23.36
C GLN A 27 5.15 12.01 -23.69
N ALA A 28 5.65 11.33 -24.74
CA ALA A 28 5.14 10.02 -25.12
C ALA A 28 5.18 9.12 -23.86
N GLN A 29 4.06 8.47 -23.57
CA GLN A 29 4.01 7.55 -22.43
C GLN A 29 5.05 6.46 -22.60
N PRO A 30 5.72 6.04 -21.49
CA PRO A 30 6.72 5.00 -21.56
C PRO A 30 6.08 3.68 -22.00
N THR A 31 6.74 2.98 -22.90
CA THR A 31 6.33 1.62 -23.27
C THR A 31 6.63 0.64 -22.12
N ALA A 32 5.93 -0.48 -22.08
CA ALA A 32 6.23 -1.54 -21.12
C ALA A 32 7.69 -2.02 -21.23
N ASP A 33 8.21 -2.17 -22.46
CA ASP A 33 9.60 -2.57 -22.69
C ASP A 33 10.61 -1.56 -22.11
N GLN A 34 10.33 -0.27 -22.25
CA GLN A 34 11.17 0.78 -21.69
C GLN A 34 11.16 0.76 -20.15
N VAL A 35 9.99 0.57 -19.52
CA VAL A 35 9.89 0.48 -18.05
C VAL A 35 10.63 -0.75 -17.53
N LEU A 36 10.50 -1.90 -18.19
CA LEU A 36 11.21 -3.12 -17.81
C LEU A 36 12.73 -2.97 -17.99
N THR A 37 13.16 -2.30 -19.06
CA THR A 37 14.59 -2.00 -19.30
C THR A 37 15.16 -1.11 -18.18
N ASP A 38 14.47 -0.03 -17.84
CA ASP A 38 14.88 0.85 -16.75
C ASP A 38 14.85 0.19 -15.36
N ALA A 39 14.01 -0.84 -15.20
CA ALA A 39 14.01 -1.69 -14.01
C ALA A 39 15.19 -2.68 -13.99
N GLY A 40 16.00 -2.73 -15.03
CA GLY A 40 17.21 -3.55 -15.11
C GLY A 40 17.01 -4.96 -15.69
N LEU A 41 15.87 -5.25 -16.35
CA LEU A 41 15.65 -6.53 -16.99
C LEU A 41 16.45 -6.63 -18.29
N SER A 42 17.14 -7.76 -18.49
CA SER A 42 17.81 -8.10 -19.74
C SER A 42 16.79 -8.31 -20.89
N ALA A 43 17.25 -8.35 -22.12
CA ALA A 43 16.39 -8.66 -23.28
C ALA A 43 15.73 -10.04 -23.12
N GLY A 44 16.47 -11.05 -22.62
CA GLY A 44 15.93 -12.37 -22.34
C GLY A 44 14.85 -12.35 -21.26
N ASP A 45 15.08 -11.63 -20.14
CA ASP A 45 14.10 -11.50 -19.08
C ASP A 45 12.79 -10.85 -19.60
N ARG A 46 12.90 -9.82 -20.44
CA ARG A 46 11.72 -9.18 -21.03
C ARG A 46 10.94 -10.12 -21.96
N GLN A 47 11.63 -10.99 -22.70
CA GLN A 47 10.98 -12.04 -23.48
C GLN A 47 10.24 -13.04 -22.59
N SER A 48 10.88 -13.49 -21.48
CA SER A 48 10.25 -14.35 -20.49
C SER A 48 9.01 -13.73 -19.87
N VAL A 49 9.06 -12.43 -19.52
CA VAL A 49 7.87 -11.69 -19.04
C VAL A 49 6.74 -11.75 -20.09
N MET A 50 7.05 -11.46 -21.35
CA MET A 50 6.05 -11.48 -22.43
C MET A 50 5.51 -12.88 -22.74
N ALA A 51 6.29 -13.92 -22.45
CA ALA A 51 5.86 -15.33 -22.52
C ALA A 51 4.94 -15.75 -21.34
N GLY A 52 4.76 -14.87 -20.34
CA GLY A 52 3.91 -15.11 -19.16
C GLY A 52 4.64 -15.70 -17.98
N GLU A 53 5.96 -15.73 -18.00
CA GLU A 53 6.78 -16.16 -16.88
C GLU A 53 6.87 -15.08 -15.81
N PHE A 54 7.04 -15.49 -14.55
CA PHE A 54 7.37 -14.60 -13.44
C PHE A 54 8.88 -14.40 -13.38
N VAL A 55 9.31 -13.15 -13.61
CA VAL A 55 10.73 -12.78 -13.62
C VAL A 55 11.03 -11.96 -12.37
N ASN A 56 12.03 -12.39 -11.59
CA ASN A 56 12.51 -11.63 -10.45
C ASN A 56 13.34 -10.43 -10.92
N VAL A 57 13.06 -9.26 -10.33
CA VAL A 57 13.79 -8.02 -10.58
C VAL A 57 14.64 -7.70 -9.36
N SER A 58 15.90 -7.37 -9.56
CA SER A 58 16.80 -7.01 -8.47
C SER A 58 16.42 -5.65 -7.86
N VAL A 59 16.14 -5.63 -6.57
CA VAL A 59 15.87 -4.40 -5.82
C VAL A 59 16.84 -4.32 -4.65
N LYS A 60 17.43 -3.14 -4.47
CA LYS A 60 18.29 -2.87 -3.32
C LYS A 60 17.44 -2.48 -2.12
N GLY A 61 17.61 -3.16 -1.00
CA GLY A 61 17.00 -2.79 0.27
C GLY A 61 17.46 -1.40 0.75
N VAL A 62 16.57 -0.67 1.40
CA VAL A 62 16.80 0.70 1.89
C VAL A 62 17.30 0.76 3.33
N SER A 63 17.30 -0.36 4.03
CA SER A 63 17.82 -0.49 5.39
C SER A 63 18.18 -1.96 5.71
N GLU A 64 18.80 -2.17 6.89
CA GLU A 64 19.10 -3.52 7.38
C GLU A 64 17.84 -4.33 7.76
N ARG A 65 16.69 -3.68 7.90
CA ARG A 65 15.39 -4.30 8.20
C ARG A 65 14.58 -4.63 6.95
N ASP A 66 15.03 -4.21 5.78
CA ASP A 66 14.25 -4.27 4.53
C ASP A 66 14.45 -5.60 3.80
N LEU A 67 13.37 -6.31 3.62
CA LEU A 67 13.23 -7.45 2.71
C LEU A 67 12.68 -6.94 1.38
N ALA A 68 13.59 -6.45 0.52
CA ALA A 68 13.21 -5.88 -0.76
C ALA A 68 13.26 -6.91 -1.88
N PHE A 69 12.24 -6.94 -2.72
CA PHE A 69 12.21 -7.70 -3.96
C PHE A 69 11.24 -7.07 -4.97
N ALA A 70 11.37 -7.45 -6.22
CA ALA A 70 10.41 -7.09 -7.25
C ALA A 70 10.21 -8.26 -8.22
N ILE A 71 9.04 -8.28 -8.85
CA ILE A 71 8.70 -9.27 -9.88
C ILE A 71 8.05 -8.55 -11.05
N ALA A 72 8.24 -9.11 -12.26
CA ALA A 72 7.55 -8.69 -13.46
C ALA A 72 6.92 -9.92 -14.13
N PHE A 73 5.74 -9.76 -14.71
CA PHE A 73 5.01 -10.81 -15.41
C PHE A 73 3.95 -10.21 -16.35
N PHE A 74 3.43 -11.03 -17.25
CA PHE A 74 2.36 -10.66 -18.16
C PHE A 74 1.05 -11.36 -17.79
N VAL A 75 -0.08 -10.65 -17.95
CA VAL A 75 -1.44 -11.20 -17.83
C VAL A 75 -2.30 -10.79 -19.02
N LYS A 76 -3.12 -11.72 -19.53
CA LYS A 76 -4.08 -11.47 -20.64
C LYS A 76 -5.36 -10.78 -20.11
N THR A 77 -5.19 -9.67 -19.41
CA THR A 77 -6.30 -8.90 -18.80
C THR A 77 -5.96 -7.42 -18.91
N PRO A 78 -6.90 -6.54 -19.30
CA PRO A 78 -6.68 -5.11 -19.37
C PRO A 78 -6.34 -4.51 -17.98
N PRO A 79 -5.52 -3.44 -17.91
CA PRO A 79 -5.14 -2.81 -16.63
C PRO A 79 -6.34 -2.41 -15.76
N GLU A 80 -7.39 -1.86 -16.35
CA GLU A 80 -8.60 -1.43 -15.63
C GLU A 80 -9.31 -2.57 -14.92
N THR A 81 -9.37 -3.74 -15.55
CA THR A 81 -9.99 -4.94 -14.97
C THR A 81 -9.19 -5.42 -13.76
N ILE A 82 -7.85 -5.48 -13.90
CA ILE A 82 -6.96 -5.88 -12.79
C ILE A 82 -7.12 -4.90 -11.62
N VAL A 83 -7.10 -3.60 -11.90
CA VAL A 83 -7.28 -2.55 -10.88
C VAL A 83 -8.61 -2.68 -10.17
N LYS A 84 -9.72 -2.88 -10.91
CA LYS A 84 -11.04 -3.10 -10.30
C LYS A 84 -11.03 -4.28 -9.34
N GLN A 85 -10.42 -5.39 -9.72
CA GLN A 85 -10.29 -6.59 -8.88
C GLN A 85 -9.49 -6.31 -7.61
N ILE A 86 -8.36 -5.59 -7.73
CA ILE A 86 -7.53 -5.23 -6.57
C ILE A 86 -8.29 -4.30 -5.61
N VAL A 87 -8.95 -3.27 -6.14
CA VAL A 87 -9.76 -2.33 -5.34
C VAL A 87 -10.98 -3.01 -4.70
N ALA A 88 -11.54 -4.02 -5.35
CA ALA A 88 -12.61 -4.86 -4.78
C ALA A 88 -12.10 -5.83 -3.68
N GLY A 89 -10.81 -5.94 -3.46
CA GLY A 89 -10.22 -6.83 -2.46
C GLY A 89 -10.05 -8.28 -2.92
N GLU A 90 -10.12 -8.57 -4.23
CA GLU A 90 -10.00 -9.94 -4.74
C GLU A 90 -8.63 -10.56 -4.45
N LEU A 91 -7.54 -9.77 -4.42
CA LEU A 91 -6.23 -10.25 -3.99
C LEU A 91 -6.20 -10.61 -2.50
N ILE A 92 -6.97 -9.90 -1.67
CA ILE A 92 -7.10 -10.21 -0.24
C ILE A 92 -7.74 -11.59 -0.07
N THR A 93 -8.80 -11.87 -0.82
CA THR A 93 -9.50 -13.16 -0.77
C THR A 93 -8.75 -14.30 -1.47
N ALA A 94 -7.76 -13.98 -2.31
CA ALA A 94 -6.91 -14.97 -2.94
C ALA A 94 -5.81 -15.51 -2.00
N ASP A 95 -5.46 -14.76 -0.96
CA ASP A 95 -4.51 -15.20 0.06
C ASP A 95 -5.22 -16.07 1.12
N GLU A 96 -4.94 -17.35 1.13
CA GLU A 96 -5.52 -18.33 2.07
C GLU A 96 -5.14 -18.05 3.53
N GLN A 97 -4.12 -17.26 3.78
CA GLN A 97 -3.74 -16.83 5.12
C GLN A 97 -4.69 -15.80 5.70
N VAL A 98 -5.43 -15.06 4.89
CA VAL A 98 -6.43 -14.09 5.34
C VAL A 98 -7.66 -14.83 5.88
N LYS A 99 -7.92 -14.70 7.18
CA LYS A 99 -9.04 -15.35 7.88
C LYS A 99 -10.28 -14.45 7.98
N ALA A 100 -10.06 -13.13 8.05
CA ALA A 100 -11.12 -12.13 8.00
C ALA A 100 -10.56 -10.79 7.48
N TYR A 101 -11.42 -9.99 6.87
CA TYR A 101 -11.10 -8.63 6.47
C TYR A 101 -12.35 -7.76 6.41
N GLY A 102 -12.14 -6.45 6.36
CA GLY A 102 -13.20 -5.48 6.15
C GLY A 102 -12.66 -4.15 5.63
N GLU A 103 -13.54 -3.36 5.03
CA GLU A 103 -13.23 -2.02 4.54
C GLU A 103 -13.47 -0.98 5.64
N LEU A 104 -12.59 0.04 5.68
CA LEU A 104 -12.72 1.22 6.51
C LEU A 104 -13.00 2.43 5.61
N SER A 105 -13.98 3.23 5.96
CA SER A 105 -14.36 4.42 5.18
C SER A 105 -14.76 5.58 6.09
N GLY A 106 -14.69 6.80 5.55
CA GLY A 106 -14.99 8.01 6.32
C GLY A 106 -14.14 8.10 7.59
N GLU A 107 -14.70 8.51 8.70
CA GLU A 107 -14.02 8.57 10.00
C GLU A 107 -13.82 7.18 10.62
N GLY A 108 -14.42 6.14 10.04
CA GLY A 108 -14.45 4.81 10.64
C GLY A 108 -15.30 4.75 11.91
N SER A 109 -15.60 3.54 12.32
CA SER A 109 -16.31 3.27 13.58
C SER A 109 -15.96 1.86 14.09
N ALA A 110 -16.27 1.57 15.34
CA ALA A 110 -16.12 0.23 15.91
C ALA A 110 -16.91 -0.83 15.11
N ALA A 111 -18.04 -0.45 14.48
CA ALA A 111 -18.85 -1.36 13.67
C ALA A 111 -18.09 -1.87 12.41
N ASN A 112 -17.12 -1.13 11.89
CA ASN A 112 -16.29 -1.61 10.78
C ASN A 112 -15.48 -2.86 11.14
N PHE A 113 -15.23 -3.10 12.43
CA PHE A 113 -14.47 -4.24 12.94
C PHE A 113 -15.37 -5.39 13.45
N ALA A 114 -16.67 -5.36 13.23
CA ALA A 114 -17.62 -6.36 13.77
C ALA A 114 -17.26 -7.81 13.39
N LYS A 115 -16.63 -8.03 12.22
CA LYS A 115 -16.14 -9.34 11.76
C LYS A 115 -14.78 -9.73 12.34
N LEU A 116 -14.09 -8.84 13.05
CA LEU A 116 -12.80 -9.10 13.67
C LEU A 116 -13.05 -9.63 15.08
N THR A 117 -13.03 -10.93 15.24
CA THR A 117 -13.24 -11.61 16.53
C THR A 117 -11.94 -12.19 17.05
N LEU A 118 -11.82 -12.31 18.38
CA LEU A 118 -10.70 -12.93 19.07
C LEU A 118 -11.09 -14.28 19.66
N THR A 119 -10.16 -15.24 19.61
CA THR A 119 -10.20 -16.40 20.47
C THR A 119 -9.73 -16.03 21.90
N ALA A 120 -9.96 -16.89 22.87
CA ALA A 120 -9.48 -16.69 24.25
C ALA A 120 -7.95 -16.58 24.31
N ASP A 121 -7.22 -17.36 23.50
CA ASP A 121 -5.76 -17.35 23.46
C ASP A 121 -5.23 -16.06 22.81
N GLU A 122 -5.85 -15.56 21.75
CA GLU A 122 -5.51 -14.27 21.13
C GLU A 122 -5.72 -13.12 22.12
N ALA A 123 -6.86 -13.12 22.82
CA ALA A 123 -7.15 -12.10 23.84
C ALA A 123 -6.14 -12.16 24.99
N LYS A 124 -5.79 -13.35 25.46
CA LYS A 124 -4.77 -13.55 26.48
C LYS A 124 -3.39 -13.05 26.03
N ALA A 125 -3.00 -13.33 24.78
CA ALA A 125 -1.73 -12.84 24.22
C ALA A 125 -1.67 -11.30 24.19
N LEU A 126 -2.74 -10.64 23.73
CA LEU A 126 -2.84 -9.18 23.72
C LEU A 126 -2.79 -8.58 25.12
N ALA A 127 -3.58 -9.12 26.07
CA ALA A 127 -3.65 -8.61 27.45
C ALA A 127 -2.35 -8.80 28.25
N ASN A 128 -1.48 -9.72 27.82
CA ASN A 128 -0.18 -9.97 28.45
C ASN A 128 1.01 -9.42 27.64
N ALA A 129 0.76 -8.63 26.61
CA ALA A 129 1.80 -8.02 25.80
C ALA A 129 2.77 -7.18 26.62
N LYS A 130 4.06 -7.23 26.27
CA LYS A 130 5.13 -6.47 26.91
C LYS A 130 5.95 -5.74 25.86
N ALA A 131 6.57 -4.65 26.26
CA ALA A 131 7.53 -3.95 25.44
C ALA A 131 8.69 -4.87 25.03
N GLY A 132 9.05 -4.88 23.76
CA GLY A 132 10.09 -5.77 23.22
C GLY A 132 9.64 -7.19 22.89
N ASP A 133 8.39 -7.57 23.18
CA ASP A 133 7.80 -8.82 22.74
C ASP A 133 7.54 -8.79 21.21
N LYS A 134 6.97 -9.87 20.70
CA LYS A 134 6.64 -10.04 19.27
C LYS A 134 5.60 -9.05 18.75
N LEU A 135 4.75 -8.48 19.65
CA LEU A 135 3.67 -7.60 19.27
C LEU A 135 4.14 -6.16 19.02
N ASN A 136 3.70 -5.60 17.92
CA ASN A 136 3.98 -4.24 17.48
C ASN A 136 2.97 -3.27 18.10
N MET A 137 3.28 -2.74 19.26
CA MET A 137 2.45 -1.80 20.02
C MET A 137 3.28 -0.64 20.55
N SER A 138 2.64 0.51 20.71
CA SER A 138 3.21 1.62 21.49
C SER A 138 3.11 1.34 22.99
N ALA A 139 3.88 2.07 23.79
CA ALA A 139 3.84 1.92 25.25
C ALA A 139 2.43 2.16 25.83
N SER A 140 1.69 3.13 25.28
CA SER A 140 0.31 3.43 25.73
C SER A 140 -0.66 2.31 25.39
N GLU A 141 -0.52 1.67 24.23
CA GLU A 141 -1.33 0.54 23.82
C GLU A 141 -1.06 -0.69 24.69
N ILE A 142 0.21 -0.99 24.98
CA ILE A 142 0.60 -2.06 25.91
C ILE A 142 -0.03 -1.81 27.28
N ALA A 143 0.03 -0.59 27.80
CA ALA A 143 -0.58 -0.25 29.08
C ALA A 143 -2.11 -0.44 29.07
N ALA A 144 -2.78 -0.05 27.97
CA ALA A 144 -4.23 -0.21 27.83
C ALA A 144 -4.65 -1.70 27.79
N PHE A 145 -3.90 -2.56 27.11
CA PHE A 145 -4.17 -4.00 27.12
C PHE A 145 -3.85 -4.65 28.47
N LYS A 146 -2.74 -4.25 29.10
CA LYS A 146 -2.35 -4.76 30.43
C LYS A 146 -3.41 -4.47 31.50
N ALA A 147 -4.10 -3.33 31.41
CA ALA A 147 -5.19 -3.00 32.33
C ALA A 147 -6.39 -3.98 32.21
N LEU A 148 -6.47 -4.78 31.14
CA LEU A 148 -7.49 -5.79 30.91
C LEU A 148 -7.01 -7.22 31.22
N ALA A 149 -5.82 -7.38 31.81
CA ALA A 149 -5.30 -8.70 32.18
C ALA A 149 -6.26 -9.41 33.17
N GLY A 150 -6.64 -10.65 32.86
CA GLY A 150 -7.65 -11.38 33.61
C GLY A 150 -9.11 -11.02 33.31
N GLY A 151 -9.33 -10.04 32.39
CA GLY A 151 -10.65 -9.64 31.92
C GLY A 151 -11.24 -10.62 30.88
N THR A 152 -12.43 -10.29 30.37
CA THR A 152 -13.11 -11.10 29.37
C THR A 152 -12.50 -10.94 27.97
N THR A 153 -12.59 -11.98 27.15
CA THR A 153 -12.22 -11.93 25.71
C THR A 153 -12.89 -10.75 25.00
N GLN A 154 -14.16 -10.48 25.31
CA GLN A 154 -14.91 -9.38 24.75
C GLN A 154 -14.29 -8.00 25.07
N ALA A 155 -13.89 -7.77 26.32
CA ALA A 155 -13.26 -6.49 26.70
C ALA A 155 -11.94 -6.26 25.97
N VAL A 156 -11.13 -7.32 25.79
CA VAL A 156 -9.87 -7.25 25.04
C VAL A 156 -10.14 -7.03 23.54
N GLN A 157 -11.14 -7.67 22.96
CA GLN A 157 -11.56 -7.47 21.57
C GLN A 157 -12.01 -6.02 21.33
N GLU A 158 -12.82 -5.47 22.20
CA GLU A 158 -13.24 -4.06 22.12
C GLU A 158 -12.05 -3.11 22.22
N GLN A 159 -11.04 -3.42 23.03
CA GLN A 159 -9.81 -2.65 23.10
C GLN A 159 -9.00 -2.74 21.80
N LEU A 160 -8.94 -3.92 21.17
CA LEU A 160 -8.31 -4.09 19.86
C LEU A 160 -9.02 -3.23 18.80
N HIS A 161 -10.35 -3.26 18.77
CA HIS A 161 -11.13 -2.44 17.84
C HIS A 161 -10.88 -0.94 18.06
N ARG A 162 -10.83 -0.46 19.31
CA ARG A 162 -10.51 0.94 19.65
C ARG A 162 -9.10 1.31 19.18
N MET A 163 -8.12 0.45 19.43
CA MET A 163 -6.73 0.68 19.00
C MET A 163 -6.60 0.76 17.48
N LEU A 164 -7.19 -0.19 16.75
CA LEU A 164 -7.15 -0.20 15.29
C LEU A 164 -7.86 1.02 14.69
N LEU A 165 -9.00 1.41 15.26
CA LEU A 165 -9.72 2.62 14.85
C LEU A 165 -8.88 3.87 15.08
N ALA A 166 -8.26 4.01 16.24
CA ALA A 166 -7.40 5.15 16.55
C ALA A 166 -6.20 5.24 15.60
N ARG A 167 -5.56 4.12 15.28
CA ARG A 167 -4.46 4.07 14.30
C ARG A 167 -4.91 4.44 12.89
N TYR A 168 -6.09 3.95 12.46
CA TYR A 168 -6.69 4.32 11.19
C TYR A 168 -6.92 5.84 11.11
N GLN A 169 -7.57 6.41 12.12
CA GLN A 169 -7.88 7.84 12.18
C GLN A 169 -6.62 8.70 12.19
N ALA A 170 -5.62 8.33 12.98
CA ALA A 170 -4.34 9.04 13.05
C ALA A 170 -3.60 9.03 11.70
N TYR A 171 -3.50 7.85 11.04
CA TYR A 171 -2.89 7.73 9.73
C TYR A 171 -3.67 8.50 8.66
N ARG A 172 -4.99 8.41 8.64
CA ARG A 172 -5.83 9.12 7.69
C ARG A 172 -5.72 10.64 7.82
N ALA A 173 -5.62 11.14 9.05
CA ALA A 173 -5.47 12.58 9.32
C ALA A 173 -4.07 13.12 9.03
N SER A 174 -3.02 12.33 9.25
CA SER A 174 -1.64 12.81 9.28
C SER A 174 -0.66 12.01 8.41
N GLY A 175 -1.13 10.98 7.71
CA GLY A 175 -0.29 10.13 6.87
C GLY A 175 0.82 9.45 7.66
N LEU A 176 2.05 9.46 7.14
CA LEU A 176 3.19 8.84 7.79
C LEU A 176 3.42 9.35 9.22
N SER A 177 3.20 10.64 9.49
CA SER A 177 3.39 11.19 10.84
C SER A 177 2.33 10.74 11.85
N GLY A 178 1.22 10.15 11.39
CA GLY A 178 0.18 9.55 12.24
C GLY A 178 0.45 8.09 12.62
N ILE A 179 1.53 7.49 12.14
CA ILE A 179 1.89 6.10 12.46
C ILE A 179 2.69 6.08 13.76
N ALA A 180 2.15 5.45 14.79
CA ALA A 180 2.82 5.31 16.07
C ALA A 180 3.98 4.31 16.00
N ALA A 181 5.12 4.68 16.58
CA ALA A 181 6.25 3.79 16.74
C ALA A 181 5.94 2.64 17.71
N TYR A 182 6.65 1.53 17.54
CA TYR A 182 6.52 0.35 18.39
C TYR A 182 7.55 0.38 19.51
N ASP A 183 7.10 0.10 20.73
CA ASP A 183 7.98 0.00 21.91
C ASP A 183 8.71 -1.34 21.89
N ARG A 184 10.03 -1.29 21.86
CA ARG A 184 10.92 -2.47 21.87
C ARG A 184 11.56 -2.73 23.24
N GLY A 185 11.10 -2.02 24.27
CA GLY A 185 11.68 -2.12 25.61
C GLY A 185 13.06 -1.45 25.73
N GLY A 186 13.47 -1.18 26.96
CA GLY A 186 14.77 -0.57 27.24
C GLY A 186 14.99 0.79 26.55
N GLY A 187 13.94 1.56 26.32
CA GLY A 187 14.01 2.86 25.64
C GLY A 187 14.19 2.78 24.12
N LYS A 188 14.12 1.58 23.51
CA LYS A 188 14.24 1.37 22.08
C LYS A 188 12.87 1.39 21.41
N THR A 189 12.83 1.85 20.15
CA THR A 189 11.62 1.86 19.34
C THR A 189 11.90 1.39 17.91
N SER A 190 10.89 0.81 17.24
CA SER A 190 10.87 0.65 15.78
C SER A 190 9.92 1.67 15.19
N ASP A 191 10.34 2.35 14.13
CA ASP A 191 9.59 3.42 13.46
C ASP A 191 9.13 2.98 12.07
N PRO A 192 7.92 2.45 11.93
CA PRO A 192 7.38 2.03 10.64
C PRO A 192 7.12 3.23 9.69
N ALA A 193 6.90 4.44 10.22
CA ALA A 193 6.74 5.63 9.41
C ALA A 193 8.04 5.98 8.66
N ALA A 194 9.16 5.93 9.35
CA ALA A 194 10.48 6.16 8.75
C ALA A 194 10.82 5.08 7.71
N ASP A 195 10.46 3.82 7.96
CA ASP A 195 10.67 2.72 7.03
C ASP A 195 9.85 2.90 5.74
N LEU A 196 8.56 3.20 5.85
CA LEU A 196 7.67 3.47 4.70
C LEU A 196 8.09 4.71 3.91
N ARG A 197 8.61 5.73 4.59
CA ARG A 197 9.19 6.92 3.94
C ARG A 197 10.38 6.53 3.07
N LYS A 198 11.33 5.77 3.60
CA LYS A 198 12.51 5.29 2.85
C LYS A 198 12.12 4.47 1.63
N ALA A 199 11.12 3.58 1.74
CA ALA A 199 10.61 2.81 0.60
C ALA A 199 10.03 3.74 -0.49
N SER A 200 9.27 4.77 -0.11
CA SER A 200 8.71 5.75 -1.04
C SER A 200 9.79 6.60 -1.71
N GLU A 201 10.81 7.01 -0.95
CA GLU A 201 11.96 7.79 -1.44
C GLU A 201 12.80 6.99 -2.44
N ALA A 202 12.99 5.70 -2.19
CA ALA A 202 13.80 4.80 -3.02
C ALA A 202 13.10 4.34 -4.31
N SER A 203 11.80 4.61 -4.48
CA SER A 203 11.04 4.18 -5.65
C SER A 203 11.44 4.94 -6.91
N ARG A 204 12.50 4.46 -7.60
CA ARG A 204 13.05 5.07 -8.82
C ARG A 204 12.05 5.09 -9.97
N GLY A 205 11.24 4.03 -10.13
CA GLY A 205 10.18 3.97 -11.13
C GLY A 205 9.17 5.09 -10.94
N LEU A 206 8.68 5.30 -9.71
CA LEU A 206 7.77 6.41 -9.42
C LEU A 206 8.45 7.77 -9.60
N GLN A 207 9.72 7.91 -9.20
CA GLN A 207 10.45 9.16 -9.38
C GLN A 207 10.56 9.55 -10.86
N LYS A 208 10.79 8.56 -11.74
CA LYS A 208 10.95 8.78 -13.18
C LYS A 208 9.62 8.97 -13.90
N TYR A 209 8.66 8.11 -13.63
CA TYR A 209 7.45 8.00 -14.44
C TYR A 209 6.21 8.63 -13.79
N MET A 210 6.11 8.63 -12.46
CA MET A 210 4.96 9.16 -11.74
C MET A 210 5.37 9.97 -10.50
N PRO A 211 6.14 11.06 -10.65
CA PRO A 211 6.65 11.84 -9.51
C PRO A 211 5.53 12.42 -8.64
N GLY A 212 4.37 12.74 -9.23
CA GLY A 212 3.19 13.17 -8.49
C GLY A 212 2.65 12.08 -7.56
N PHE A 213 2.59 10.83 -8.03
CA PHE A 213 2.15 9.70 -7.18
C PHE A 213 3.17 9.38 -6.07
N ARG A 214 4.47 9.48 -6.39
CA ARG A 214 5.52 9.39 -5.35
C ARG A 214 5.34 10.47 -4.28
N LYS A 215 5.00 11.71 -4.68
CA LYS A 215 4.70 12.79 -3.75
C LYS A 215 3.47 12.47 -2.88
N VAL A 216 2.42 11.87 -3.44
CA VAL A 216 1.28 11.38 -2.64
C VAL A 216 1.73 10.40 -1.58
N LEU A 217 2.58 9.42 -1.91
CA LEU A 217 3.07 8.44 -0.93
C LEU A 217 3.89 9.08 0.21
N LEU A 218 4.59 10.19 -0.05
CA LEU A 218 5.40 10.89 0.94
C LEU A 218 4.58 11.85 1.80
N ASP A 219 3.60 12.53 1.21
CA ASP A 219 2.93 13.68 1.79
C ASP A 219 1.41 13.47 2.03
N TYR A 220 0.91 12.22 1.87
CA TYR A 220 -0.48 11.89 2.19
C TYR A 220 -0.84 12.37 3.61
N PRO A 221 -2.01 12.93 3.87
CA PRO A 221 -3.12 13.20 2.95
C PRO A 221 -3.03 14.57 2.25
N LYS A 222 -1.97 15.35 2.47
CA LYS A 222 -1.81 16.71 1.93
C LYS A 222 -1.63 16.75 0.41
N ALA A 223 -1.05 15.68 -0.17
CA ALA A 223 -0.89 15.53 -1.62
C ALA A 223 -1.92 14.56 -2.17
N THR A 224 -2.55 14.92 -3.29
CA THR A 224 -3.50 14.10 -4.03
C THR A 224 -3.24 14.23 -5.53
N LEU A 225 -3.85 13.35 -6.33
CA LEU A 225 -3.85 13.43 -7.79
C LEU A 225 -5.28 13.43 -8.32
N PRO A 226 -5.57 14.11 -9.43
CA PRO A 226 -6.88 14.05 -10.08
C PRO A 226 -7.26 12.60 -10.42
N GLY A 227 -8.49 12.21 -10.08
CA GLY A 227 -8.99 10.85 -10.35
C GLY A 227 -8.34 9.74 -9.53
N MET A 228 -7.51 10.05 -8.54
CA MET A 228 -6.96 9.05 -7.62
C MET A 228 -8.07 8.40 -6.82
N GLN A 229 -7.97 7.10 -6.64
CA GLN A 229 -8.85 6.33 -5.77
C GLN A 229 -8.06 5.82 -4.56
N GLU A 230 -8.73 5.72 -3.43
CA GLU A 230 -8.16 5.13 -2.22
C GLU A 230 -9.14 4.20 -1.53
N LYS A 231 -8.61 3.17 -0.88
CA LYS A 231 -9.34 2.21 -0.06
C LYS A 231 -8.52 1.85 1.16
N PHE A 232 -9.21 1.68 2.28
CA PHE A 232 -8.60 1.22 3.51
C PHE A 232 -9.20 -0.12 3.93
N PHE A 233 -8.33 -1.02 4.37
CA PHE A 233 -8.73 -2.35 4.82
C PHE A 233 -8.11 -2.66 6.17
N TRP A 234 -8.83 -3.45 6.96
CA TRP A 234 -8.25 -4.22 8.03
C TRP A 234 -8.25 -5.70 7.64
N LEU A 235 -7.23 -6.43 8.06
CA LEU A 235 -7.10 -7.87 7.83
C LEU A 235 -6.76 -8.57 9.13
N LYS A 236 -7.27 -9.79 9.28
CA LYS A 236 -6.82 -10.79 10.25
C LYS A 236 -6.22 -11.94 9.46
N SER A 237 -4.91 -12.14 9.55
CA SER A 237 -4.16 -13.12 8.75
C SER A 237 -3.34 -14.04 9.64
N LEU A 238 -3.15 -15.30 9.21
CA LEU A 238 -2.25 -16.24 9.85
C LEU A 238 -0.87 -16.12 9.22
N ILE A 239 0.09 -15.51 9.92
CA ILE A 239 1.46 -15.30 9.45
C ILE A 239 2.42 -16.01 10.39
N HIS A 240 3.21 -16.98 9.87
CA HIS A 240 4.12 -17.80 10.67
C HIS A 240 3.44 -18.39 11.93
N ASP A 241 2.25 -18.97 11.74
CA ASP A 241 1.42 -19.57 12.78
C ASP A 241 0.93 -18.59 13.87
N GLU A 242 1.06 -17.29 13.66
CA GLU A 242 0.58 -16.23 14.55
C GLU A 242 -0.53 -15.41 13.90
N MET A 243 -1.63 -15.17 14.63
CA MET A 243 -2.68 -14.27 14.16
C MET A 243 -2.18 -12.83 14.16
N THR A 244 -2.20 -12.24 12.99
CA THR A 244 -1.68 -10.90 12.70
C THR A 244 -2.83 -10.00 12.28
N TYR A 245 -2.91 -8.83 12.90
CA TYR A 245 -3.88 -7.78 12.54
C TYR A 245 -3.15 -6.70 11.73
N VAL A 246 -3.71 -6.37 10.57
CA VAL A 246 -3.10 -5.45 9.61
C VAL A 246 -4.06 -4.32 9.29
N LEU A 247 -3.55 -3.09 9.20
CA LEU A 247 -4.23 -1.96 8.58
C LEU A 247 -3.50 -1.60 7.29
N ALA A 248 -4.24 -1.65 6.18
CA ALA A 248 -3.71 -1.42 4.85
C ALA A 248 -4.40 -0.24 4.15
N HIS A 249 -3.64 0.53 3.39
CA HIS A 249 -4.10 1.59 2.51
C HIS A 249 -3.74 1.27 1.07
N VAL A 250 -4.72 1.21 0.19
CA VAL A 250 -4.56 1.02 -1.25
C VAL A 250 -4.82 2.35 -1.94
N LEU A 251 -3.86 2.79 -2.73
CA LEU A 251 -3.89 4.01 -3.54
C LEU A 251 -3.79 3.63 -5.01
N VAL A 252 -4.64 4.20 -5.85
CA VAL A 252 -4.65 3.94 -7.29
C VAL A 252 -4.62 5.26 -8.03
N ALA A 253 -3.71 5.38 -9.01
CA ALA A 253 -3.68 6.50 -9.94
C ALA A 253 -3.55 6.01 -11.39
N ALA A 254 -3.97 6.86 -12.31
CA ALA A 254 -3.85 6.64 -13.74
C ALA A 254 -2.73 7.52 -14.33
N ASP A 255 -2.05 6.99 -15.34
CA ASP A 255 -1.20 7.73 -16.25
C ASP A 255 -1.57 7.30 -17.67
N GLY A 256 -2.46 8.06 -18.30
CA GLY A 256 -3.11 7.63 -19.54
C GLY A 256 -3.76 6.26 -19.41
N PRO A 257 -3.41 5.28 -20.29
CA PRO A 257 -3.92 3.92 -20.19
C PRO A 257 -3.21 3.07 -19.14
N ALA A 258 -2.04 3.48 -18.63
CA ALA A 258 -1.34 2.78 -17.56
C ALA A 258 -2.00 3.05 -16.20
N ARG A 259 -1.80 2.13 -15.27
CA ARG A 259 -2.25 2.28 -13.88
C ARG A 259 -1.09 2.03 -12.93
N VAL A 260 -1.10 2.73 -11.81
CA VAL A 260 -0.19 2.47 -10.70
C VAL A 260 -1.01 2.25 -9.45
N ILE A 261 -0.59 1.27 -8.66
CA ILE A 261 -1.17 0.96 -7.36
C ILE A 261 -0.07 0.97 -6.32
N ALA A 262 -0.33 1.58 -5.18
CA ALA A 262 0.45 1.35 -3.98
C ALA A 262 -0.44 0.72 -2.91
N ARG A 263 0.04 -0.34 -2.28
CA ARG A 263 -0.54 -0.90 -1.06
C ARG A 263 0.45 -0.69 0.06
N ARG A 264 0.01 -0.04 1.12
CA ARG A 264 0.81 0.26 2.29
C ARG A 264 0.18 -0.38 3.51
N GLU A 265 0.87 -1.30 4.15
CA GLU A 265 0.52 -1.84 5.44
C GLU A 265 1.18 -0.99 6.51
N TYR A 266 0.43 0.00 6.99
CA TYR A 266 0.94 1.02 7.92
C TYR A 266 0.84 0.61 9.38
N TYR A 267 0.15 -0.48 9.67
CA TYR A 267 0.15 -1.20 10.94
C TYR A 267 0.11 -2.70 10.71
N VAL A 268 0.97 -3.42 11.39
CA VAL A 268 1.03 -4.89 11.42
C VAL A 268 1.31 -5.30 12.84
N SER A 269 0.45 -6.13 13.42
CA SER A 269 0.54 -6.43 14.86
C SER A 269 1.70 -7.35 15.24
N THR A 270 2.20 -8.19 14.34
CA THR A 270 3.35 -9.09 14.58
C THR A 270 3.99 -9.55 13.26
N GLY A 271 5.16 -10.17 13.32
CA GLY A 271 5.87 -10.77 12.19
C GLY A 271 6.77 -9.81 11.42
N TYR A 272 6.26 -8.64 11.07
CA TYR A 272 7.03 -7.56 10.43
C TYR A 272 6.47 -6.20 10.87
N ASN A 273 7.18 -5.11 10.56
CA ASN A 273 6.84 -3.78 11.10
C ASN A 273 5.91 -3.00 10.18
N ALA A 274 6.15 -3.07 8.88
CA ALA A 274 5.37 -2.40 7.84
C ALA A 274 5.73 -2.99 6.47
N GLU A 275 4.86 -2.78 5.48
CA GLU A 275 5.12 -3.15 4.08
C GLU A 275 4.63 -2.05 3.13
N GLN A 276 5.36 -1.83 2.06
CA GLN A 276 4.90 -1.05 0.92
C GLN A 276 5.13 -1.82 -0.37
N THR A 277 4.03 -2.11 -1.05
CA THR A 277 4.02 -2.66 -2.41
C THR A 277 3.68 -1.52 -3.38
N VAL A 278 4.43 -1.42 -4.48
CA VAL A 278 4.11 -0.52 -5.61
C VAL A 278 4.08 -1.35 -6.88
N GLY A 279 2.94 -1.32 -7.57
CA GLY A 279 2.73 -2.03 -8.84
C GLY A 279 2.42 -1.07 -9.99
N GLY A 280 3.14 -1.21 -11.10
CA GLY A 280 2.82 -0.62 -12.39
C GLY A 280 2.10 -1.63 -13.27
N PHE A 281 1.01 -1.20 -13.90
CA PHE A 281 0.18 -2.00 -14.80
C PHE A 281 0.20 -1.33 -16.18
N LEU A 282 1.01 -1.86 -17.07
CA LEU A 282 1.36 -1.27 -18.35
C LEU A 282 0.61 -1.99 -19.46
N PRO A 283 -0.27 -1.31 -20.20
CA PRO A 283 -1.02 -1.94 -21.29
C PRO A 283 -0.07 -2.34 -22.42
N VAL A 284 -0.30 -3.54 -22.95
CA VAL A 284 0.31 -4.06 -24.16
C VAL A 284 -0.77 -4.63 -25.06
N LYS A 285 -0.42 -5.00 -26.33
CA LYS A 285 -1.39 -5.40 -27.34
C LYS A 285 -2.43 -6.41 -26.84
N ASP A 286 -2.01 -7.43 -26.08
CA ASP A 286 -2.87 -8.56 -25.71
C ASP A 286 -3.10 -8.67 -24.19
N GLY A 287 -2.88 -7.57 -23.42
CA GLY A 287 -3.06 -7.58 -21.97
C GLY A 287 -2.25 -6.52 -21.24
N THR A 288 -1.70 -6.92 -20.10
CA THR A 288 -0.97 -6.03 -19.19
C THR A 288 0.36 -6.64 -18.77
N VAL A 289 1.44 -5.88 -18.90
CA VAL A 289 2.67 -6.15 -18.18
C VAL A 289 2.55 -5.56 -16.79
N VAL A 290 2.74 -6.39 -15.79
CA VAL A 290 2.75 -5.99 -14.38
C VAL A 290 4.20 -6.00 -13.90
N ILE A 291 4.63 -4.91 -13.25
CA ILE A 291 5.90 -4.84 -12.52
C ILE A 291 5.59 -4.38 -11.11
N THR A 292 6.03 -5.16 -10.12
CA THR A 292 5.72 -4.88 -8.71
C THR A 292 7.00 -4.88 -7.90
N SER A 293 7.22 -3.84 -7.08
CA SER A 293 8.26 -3.79 -6.06
C SER A 293 7.67 -3.83 -4.67
N ILE A 294 8.31 -4.54 -3.76
CA ILE A 294 7.86 -4.75 -2.39
C ILE A 294 9.03 -4.45 -1.45
N HIS A 295 8.74 -3.69 -0.41
CA HIS A 295 9.63 -3.39 0.71
C HIS A 295 8.89 -3.78 2.00
N ALA A 296 9.32 -4.87 2.64
CA ALA A 296 8.79 -5.32 3.92
C ALA A 296 9.87 -5.19 5.01
N PHE A 297 9.52 -4.51 6.07
CA PHE A 297 10.47 -4.15 7.13
C PHE A 297 10.25 -5.03 8.37
N THR A 298 11.33 -5.68 8.84
CA THR A 298 11.27 -6.50 10.04
C THR A 298 12.57 -6.41 10.84
N ASP A 299 12.45 -6.37 12.17
CA ASP A 299 13.59 -6.38 13.07
C ASP A 299 14.28 -7.77 13.12
N GLN A 300 13.62 -8.83 12.65
CA GLN A 300 14.11 -10.21 12.71
C GLN A 300 15.33 -10.48 11.83
N VAL A 301 15.60 -9.64 10.85
CA VAL A 301 16.69 -9.79 9.88
C VAL A 301 17.87 -8.87 10.15
N THR A 302 17.89 -8.20 11.29
CA THR A 302 18.97 -7.32 11.72
C THR A 302 20.07 -8.06 12.46
N GLY A 303 21.23 -7.42 12.66
CA GLY A 303 22.36 -7.94 13.43
C GLY A 303 23.19 -8.98 12.70
N MET A 304 23.89 -9.85 13.46
CA MET A 304 24.82 -10.83 12.93
C MET A 304 24.13 -11.81 11.96
N GLY A 305 24.69 -11.97 10.75
CA GLY A 305 24.08 -12.80 9.69
C GLY A 305 22.87 -12.15 8.99
N GLY A 306 22.54 -10.87 9.28
CA GLY A 306 21.39 -10.18 8.73
C GLY A 306 21.35 -10.14 7.21
N GLY A 307 22.49 -10.02 6.53
CA GLY A 307 22.55 -10.08 5.06
C GLY A 307 22.04 -11.39 4.46
N MET A 308 22.44 -12.51 5.05
CA MET A 308 21.96 -13.84 4.62
C MET A 308 20.46 -14.02 4.93
N LYS A 309 20.02 -13.62 6.13
CA LYS A 309 18.61 -13.68 6.51
C LYS A 309 17.74 -12.86 5.56
N ARG A 310 18.15 -11.64 5.18
CA ARG A 310 17.47 -10.81 4.19
C ARG A 310 17.37 -11.49 2.83
N GLY A 311 18.48 -12.04 2.33
CA GLY A 311 18.49 -12.73 1.04
C GLY A 311 17.54 -13.92 1.00
N ILE A 312 17.48 -14.73 2.06
CA ILE A 312 16.54 -15.85 2.18
C ILE A 312 15.10 -15.33 2.31
N GLY A 313 14.86 -14.38 3.21
CA GLY A 313 13.54 -13.81 3.44
C GLY A 313 12.92 -13.20 2.19
N SER A 314 13.67 -12.38 1.44
CA SER A 314 13.21 -11.82 0.16
C SER A 314 12.83 -12.88 -0.86
N LYS A 315 13.59 -13.99 -0.96
CA LYS A 315 13.26 -15.11 -1.87
C LYS A 315 11.97 -15.82 -1.45
N VAL A 316 11.79 -16.08 -0.15
CA VAL A 316 10.58 -16.73 0.37
C VAL A 316 9.35 -15.85 0.10
N MET A 317 9.46 -14.54 0.36
CA MET A 317 8.38 -13.59 0.08
C MET A 317 8.07 -13.49 -1.42
N ALA A 318 9.09 -13.46 -2.29
CA ALA A 318 8.89 -13.43 -3.73
C ALA A 318 8.16 -14.69 -4.22
N SER A 319 8.51 -15.88 -3.70
CA SER A 319 7.82 -17.14 -4.01
C SER A 319 6.35 -17.09 -3.58
N LYS A 320 6.07 -16.63 -2.35
CA LYS A 320 4.70 -16.51 -1.84
C LYS A 320 3.86 -15.52 -2.67
N MET A 321 4.43 -14.37 -3.04
CA MET A 321 3.74 -13.40 -3.89
C MET A 321 3.44 -13.97 -5.28
N LYS A 322 4.36 -14.75 -5.85
CA LYS A 322 4.11 -15.48 -7.09
C LYS A 322 2.90 -16.39 -6.95
N ASP A 323 2.82 -17.20 -5.88
CA ASP A 323 1.69 -18.11 -5.64
C ASP A 323 0.36 -17.37 -5.53
N ILE A 324 0.32 -16.21 -4.83
CA ILE A 324 -0.87 -15.35 -4.72
C ILE A 324 -1.29 -14.82 -6.09
N TYR A 325 -0.34 -14.32 -6.90
CA TYR A 325 -0.65 -13.82 -8.24
C TYR A 325 -1.07 -14.94 -9.21
N GLU A 326 -0.49 -16.13 -9.09
CA GLU A 326 -0.93 -17.29 -9.87
C GLU A 326 -2.35 -17.73 -9.49
N ALA A 327 -2.68 -17.75 -8.20
CA ALA A 327 -4.02 -18.04 -7.73
C ALA A 327 -5.05 -17.01 -8.24
N ALA A 328 -4.71 -15.71 -8.16
CA ALA A 328 -5.55 -14.63 -8.69
C ALA A 328 -5.72 -14.74 -10.22
N ARG A 329 -4.65 -15.05 -10.95
CA ARG A 329 -4.69 -15.26 -12.41
C ARG A 329 -5.59 -16.44 -12.80
N LYS A 330 -5.52 -17.56 -12.10
CA LYS A 330 -6.38 -18.73 -12.34
C LYS A 330 -7.86 -18.38 -12.10
N ARG A 331 -8.19 -17.68 -11.01
CA ARG A 331 -9.56 -17.23 -10.71
C ARG A 331 -10.12 -16.31 -11.81
N SER A 332 -9.34 -15.36 -12.29
CA SER A 332 -9.76 -14.44 -13.36
C SER A 332 -10.01 -15.13 -14.72
N GLN A 333 -9.43 -16.30 -14.93
CA GLN A 333 -9.63 -17.12 -16.14
C GLN A 333 -10.85 -18.03 -16.05
N THR A 334 -11.26 -18.44 -14.85
CA THR A 334 -12.43 -19.30 -14.61
C THR A 334 -13.76 -18.53 -14.59
N LEU A 335 -13.72 -17.22 -14.51
CA LEU A 335 -14.91 -16.35 -14.52
C LEU A 335 -15.28 -15.83 -15.93
N ARG A 336 -14.61 -16.34 -16.95
CA ARG A 336 -14.93 -16.10 -18.38
C ARG A 336 -15.62 -17.33 -18.99
#